data_5a99ad3c3094b75b4d255bca6448ec01
#
_entry.id   5a99ad3c3094b75b4d255bca6448ec01
#
_cell.length_a   1.000
_cell.length_b   1.000
_cell.length_c   1.000
_cell.angle_alpha   90.00
_cell.angle_beta   90.00
_cell.angle_gamma   90.00
#
_symmetry.space_group_name_H-M   'P 1'
#
loop_
_entity.id
_entity.type
_entity.pdbx_description
1 polymer ?
#
loop_
_entity_poly.entity_id
_entity_poly.type
_entity_poly.pdbx_seq_one_letter_code
_entity_poly.pdbx_strand_id
1 'polypeptide(L)'
;MPAVNVSPLNCAGPNACEIVSIYTGIFWIAMAVLVIVGGLLIYAALRFRRRDDVEPTQVHGNTRLEIVWTLIPVVIVSFLFIRTTLRMDYVRNGPPPAMTVKVTGVQFAWLYTYPDSRVRSDTLVIPTGKPIQLQVTSNDVLHSFWAPRLGGQIYAIPGQQNHGWLQADKPGFYYGECNELCGVGHFAMQVKVQAMTPTAYQAWYAQRVKQASGGGTPPPGGGPATATKVSGVAATKTVGETDDFKFAPTTDSVKIGDVVQWVNQGSSAHNVTFSNGQVPSSDTMNGGDKFELKFSQPGTYHYVCTFHTAFNMAGTITVTP
;
A
#
# COMPACT_ATOMS: atom_id res chain seq x y z
N MET A 1 18.04 11.46 -0.35
CA MET A 1 17.43 10.12 -0.32
C MET A 1 17.74 9.46 -1.65
N PRO A 2 18.17 8.19 -1.73
CA PRO A 2 18.33 7.52 -3.01
C PRO A 2 16.97 7.52 -3.73
N ALA A 3 16.98 7.75 -5.04
CA ALA A 3 15.76 7.73 -5.84
C ALA A 3 15.09 6.36 -5.71
N VAL A 4 13.87 6.35 -5.18
CA VAL A 4 13.09 5.12 -5.01
C VAL A 4 12.65 4.65 -6.40
N ASN A 5 13.13 3.48 -6.82
CA ASN A 5 12.73 2.91 -8.11
C ASN A 5 11.34 2.28 -7.98
N VAL A 6 10.33 3.00 -8.40
CA VAL A 6 8.93 2.56 -8.49
C VAL A 6 8.49 2.23 -9.92
N SER A 7 9.43 2.20 -10.87
CA SER A 7 9.09 1.94 -12.29
C SER A 7 8.41 0.57 -12.45
N PRO A 8 7.19 0.52 -12.98
CA PRO A 8 6.48 -0.74 -13.21
C PRO A 8 7.17 -1.61 -14.28
N LEU A 9 8.00 -1.01 -15.14
CA LEU A 9 8.74 -1.73 -16.19
C LEU A 9 9.96 -2.50 -15.64
N ASN A 10 10.41 -2.18 -14.43
CA ASN A 10 11.53 -2.85 -13.77
C ASN A 10 11.00 -3.89 -12.78
N CYS A 11 10.46 -4.98 -13.29
CA CYS A 11 9.88 -6.04 -12.47
C CYS A 11 10.94 -6.73 -11.58
N ALA A 12 10.50 -7.16 -10.38
CA ALA A 12 11.34 -7.81 -9.38
C ALA A 12 10.69 -9.08 -8.79
N GLY A 13 9.62 -9.53 -9.42
CA GLY A 13 8.92 -10.77 -9.09
C GLY A 13 8.07 -11.25 -10.26
N PRO A 14 7.71 -12.54 -10.27
CA PRO A 14 7.11 -13.20 -11.43
C PRO A 14 5.74 -12.63 -11.83
N ASN A 15 4.92 -12.17 -10.88
CA ASN A 15 3.63 -11.51 -11.19
C ASN A 15 3.86 -10.21 -11.98
N ALA A 16 4.70 -9.32 -11.46
CA ALA A 16 5.01 -8.07 -12.14
C ALA A 16 5.67 -8.32 -13.51
N CYS A 17 6.56 -9.31 -13.62
CA CYS A 17 7.22 -9.63 -14.87
C CYS A 17 6.26 -10.17 -15.95
N GLU A 18 5.23 -10.92 -15.56
CA GLU A 18 4.17 -11.34 -16.50
C GLU A 18 3.37 -10.13 -17.01
N ILE A 19 3.01 -9.20 -16.12
CA ILE A 19 2.31 -7.96 -16.49
C ILE A 19 3.17 -7.13 -17.45
N VAL A 20 4.47 -6.96 -17.17
CA VAL A 20 5.42 -6.25 -18.04
C VAL A 20 5.55 -6.93 -19.40
N SER A 21 5.56 -8.25 -19.45
CA SER A 21 5.61 -9.02 -20.71
C SER A 21 4.41 -8.73 -21.60
N ILE A 22 3.21 -8.74 -21.02
CA ILE A 22 1.95 -8.40 -21.74
C ILE A 22 1.99 -6.95 -22.22
N TYR A 23 2.32 -6.02 -21.32
CA TYR A 23 2.43 -4.60 -21.64
C TYR A 23 3.43 -4.32 -22.76
N THR A 24 4.61 -4.93 -22.70
CA THR A 24 5.67 -4.74 -23.72
C THR A 24 5.22 -5.25 -25.10
N GLY A 25 4.50 -6.38 -25.13
CA GLY A 25 3.91 -6.89 -26.36
C GLY A 25 2.90 -5.91 -26.98
N ILE A 26 2.00 -5.38 -26.16
CA ILE A 26 1.01 -4.37 -26.59
C ILE A 26 1.71 -3.10 -27.06
N PHE A 27 2.72 -2.65 -26.32
CA PHE A 27 3.49 -1.44 -26.67
C PHE A 27 4.11 -1.53 -28.06
N TRP A 28 4.77 -2.63 -28.41
CA TRP A 28 5.40 -2.77 -29.73
C TRP A 28 4.38 -2.88 -30.87
N ILE A 29 3.24 -3.53 -30.64
CA ILE A 29 2.14 -3.53 -31.62
C ILE A 29 1.61 -2.11 -31.82
N ALA A 30 1.37 -1.36 -30.74
CA ALA A 30 0.91 0.02 -30.80
C ALA A 30 1.92 0.93 -31.53
N MET A 31 3.21 0.75 -31.28
CA MET A 31 4.27 1.49 -31.97
C MET A 31 4.31 1.18 -33.46
N ALA A 32 4.16 -0.08 -33.86
CA ALA A 32 4.06 -0.45 -35.27
C ALA A 32 2.86 0.23 -35.95
N VAL A 33 1.69 0.19 -35.32
CA VAL A 33 0.49 0.86 -35.84
C VAL A 33 0.70 2.37 -35.93
N LEU A 34 1.29 3.00 -34.91
CA LEU A 34 1.58 4.43 -34.90
C LEU A 34 2.50 4.83 -36.05
N VAL A 35 3.58 4.08 -36.29
CA VAL A 35 4.53 4.36 -37.37
C VAL A 35 3.89 4.19 -38.74
N ILE A 36 3.13 3.12 -38.95
CA ILE A 36 2.45 2.87 -40.24
C ILE A 36 1.38 3.94 -40.52
N VAL A 37 0.45 4.13 -39.58
CA VAL A 37 -0.66 5.08 -39.79
C VAL A 37 -0.16 6.52 -39.81
N GLY A 38 0.72 6.89 -38.87
CA GLY A 38 1.34 8.21 -38.83
C GLY A 38 2.15 8.50 -40.11
N GLY A 39 2.92 7.54 -40.59
CA GLY A 39 3.66 7.64 -41.82
C GLY A 39 2.75 7.83 -43.05
N LEU A 40 1.67 7.07 -43.15
CA LEU A 40 0.66 7.22 -44.21
C LEU A 40 -0.01 8.58 -44.17
N LEU A 41 -0.35 9.09 -42.99
CA LEU A 41 -0.94 10.43 -42.84
C LEU A 41 0.01 11.54 -43.26
N ILE A 42 1.28 11.46 -42.83
CA ILE A 42 2.31 12.42 -43.21
C ILE A 42 2.52 12.35 -44.72
N TYR A 43 2.65 11.15 -45.30
CA TYR A 43 2.76 10.96 -46.73
C TYR A 43 1.59 11.59 -47.47
N ALA A 44 0.34 11.33 -47.05
CA ALA A 44 -0.85 11.90 -47.69
C ALA A 44 -0.86 13.43 -47.60
N ALA A 45 -0.56 14.00 -46.43
CA ALA A 45 -0.51 15.45 -46.23
C ALA A 45 0.54 16.16 -47.12
N LEU A 46 1.69 15.52 -47.32
CA LEU A 46 2.75 16.08 -48.17
C LEU A 46 2.49 15.86 -49.67
N ARG A 47 2.02 14.67 -50.02
CA ARG A 47 1.87 14.25 -51.44
C ARG A 47 0.62 14.80 -52.11
N PHE A 48 -0.49 14.89 -51.36
CA PHE A 48 -1.80 15.31 -51.85
C PHE A 48 -2.17 16.72 -51.37
N ARG A 49 -1.16 17.55 -51.09
CA ARG A 49 -1.37 18.97 -50.80
C ARG A 49 -2.09 19.64 -51.98
N ARG A 50 -3.13 20.43 -51.65
CA ARG A 50 -3.92 21.17 -52.62
C ARG A 50 -3.03 21.97 -53.58
N ARG A 51 -3.32 21.87 -54.88
CA ARG A 51 -2.79 22.68 -55.93
C ARG A 51 -3.98 23.30 -56.65
N ASP A 52 -3.91 24.63 -56.87
CA ASP A 52 -5.08 25.38 -57.34
C ASP A 52 -5.47 25.05 -58.81
N ASP A 53 -4.60 24.41 -59.56
CA ASP A 53 -4.73 24.16 -61.02
C ASP A 53 -5.11 22.70 -61.34
N VAL A 54 -5.41 21.87 -60.34
CA VAL A 54 -5.68 20.44 -60.60
C VAL A 54 -6.99 20.01 -59.90
N GLU A 55 -7.95 19.58 -60.69
CA GLU A 55 -9.13 18.91 -60.12
C GLU A 55 -8.76 17.53 -59.58
N PRO A 56 -9.12 17.23 -58.29
CA PRO A 56 -8.83 15.94 -57.69
C PRO A 56 -9.64 14.81 -58.35
N THR A 57 -8.99 13.67 -58.54
CA THR A 57 -9.63 12.44 -59.02
C THR A 57 -10.69 11.97 -58.00
N GLN A 58 -11.91 11.72 -58.49
CA GLN A 58 -13.02 11.24 -57.65
C GLN A 58 -12.93 9.72 -57.49
N VAL A 59 -12.35 9.26 -56.38
CA VAL A 59 -12.30 7.83 -56.02
C VAL A 59 -13.34 7.52 -55.00
N HIS A 60 -14.28 6.60 -55.30
CA HIS A 60 -15.44 6.29 -54.44
C HIS A 60 -15.23 5.11 -53.50
N GLY A 61 -14.04 4.57 -53.32
CA GLY A 61 -13.72 3.48 -52.43
C GLY A 61 -12.99 2.32 -53.08
N ASN A 62 -12.52 1.38 -52.23
CA ASN A 62 -11.87 0.15 -52.69
C ASN A 62 -12.19 -0.96 -51.69
N THR A 63 -13.18 -1.79 -52.00
CA THR A 63 -13.69 -2.86 -51.14
C THR A 63 -12.59 -3.82 -50.65
N ARG A 64 -11.59 -4.12 -51.50
CA ARG A 64 -10.48 -5.00 -51.09
C ARG A 64 -9.63 -4.34 -50.01
N LEU A 65 -9.35 -3.07 -50.16
CA LEU A 65 -8.59 -2.30 -49.17
C LEU A 65 -9.37 -2.19 -47.85
N GLU A 66 -10.69 -1.94 -47.94
CA GLU A 66 -11.61 -1.86 -46.79
C GLU A 66 -11.62 -3.15 -45.98
N ILE A 67 -11.71 -4.31 -46.64
CA ILE A 67 -11.65 -5.61 -46.01
C ILE A 67 -10.29 -5.80 -45.30
N VAL A 68 -9.19 -5.47 -45.97
CA VAL A 68 -7.83 -5.64 -45.41
C VAL A 68 -7.63 -4.81 -44.16
N TRP A 69 -7.96 -3.50 -44.19
CA TRP A 69 -7.74 -2.64 -43.01
C TRP A 69 -8.74 -2.91 -41.88
N THR A 70 -9.84 -3.63 -42.13
CA THR A 70 -10.75 -4.10 -41.09
C THR A 70 -10.25 -5.41 -40.47
N LEU A 71 -9.82 -6.36 -41.29
CA LEU A 71 -9.41 -7.67 -40.80
C LEU A 71 -8.09 -7.65 -40.01
N ILE A 72 -7.12 -6.82 -40.40
CA ILE A 72 -5.84 -6.73 -39.69
C ILE A 72 -6.03 -6.32 -38.22
N PRO A 73 -6.72 -5.20 -37.89
CA PRO A 73 -7.01 -4.85 -36.48
C PRO A 73 -7.80 -5.92 -35.74
N VAL A 74 -8.80 -6.55 -36.39
CA VAL A 74 -9.57 -7.64 -35.78
C VAL A 74 -8.68 -8.80 -35.35
N VAL A 75 -7.75 -9.22 -36.20
CA VAL A 75 -6.79 -10.30 -35.88
C VAL A 75 -5.89 -9.88 -34.74
N ILE A 76 -5.35 -8.65 -34.75
CA ILE A 76 -4.49 -8.11 -33.69
C ILE A 76 -5.25 -8.12 -32.35
N VAL A 77 -6.45 -7.54 -32.30
CA VAL A 77 -7.25 -7.46 -31.07
C VAL A 77 -7.63 -8.85 -30.58
N SER A 78 -8.00 -9.77 -31.49
CA SER A 78 -8.32 -11.17 -31.11
C SER A 78 -7.10 -11.87 -30.53
N PHE A 79 -5.93 -11.70 -31.09
CA PHE A 79 -4.66 -12.25 -30.55
C PHE A 79 -4.37 -11.70 -29.14
N LEU A 80 -4.47 -10.38 -28.96
CA LEU A 80 -4.25 -9.74 -27.66
C LEU A 80 -5.26 -10.21 -26.61
N PHE A 81 -6.54 -10.31 -27.00
CA PHE A 81 -7.61 -10.83 -26.15
C PHE A 81 -7.31 -12.25 -25.66
N ILE A 82 -7.01 -13.16 -26.58
CA ILE A 82 -6.69 -14.56 -26.24
C ILE A 82 -5.47 -14.61 -25.33
N ARG A 83 -4.38 -13.92 -25.68
CA ARG A 83 -3.15 -13.88 -24.89
C ARG A 83 -3.40 -13.38 -23.47
N THR A 84 -4.14 -12.28 -23.32
CA THR A 84 -4.44 -11.69 -22.01
C THR A 84 -5.34 -12.60 -21.18
N THR A 85 -6.40 -13.15 -21.78
CA THR A 85 -7.34 -14.04 -21.10
C THR A 85 -6.65 -15.30 -20.57
N LEU A 86 -5.77 -15.91 -21.33
CA LEU A 86 -5.02 -17.10 -20.92
C LEU A 86 -4.04 -16.83 -19.76
N ARG A 87 -3.66 -15.57 -19.53
CA ARG A 87 -2.76 -15.17 -18.44
C ARG A 87 -3.47 -14.54 -17.24
N MET A 88 -4.73 -14.19 -17.40
CA MET A 88 -5.53 -13.51 -16.38
C MET A 88 -5.55 -14.28 -15.05
N ASP A 89 -5.78 -15.57 -15.11
CA ASP A 89 -5.84 -16.42 -13.91
C ASP A 89 -4.50 -16.42 -13.16
N TYR A 90 -3.39 -16.56 -13.87
CA TYR A 90 -2.07 -16.49 -13.24
C TYR A 90 -1.78 -15.12 -12.61
N VAL A 91 -2.07 -14.03 -13.30
CA VAL A 91 -1.84 -12.68 -12.76
C VAL A 91 -2.69 -12.43 -11.51
N ARG A 92 -3.93 -12.93 -11.49
CA ARG A 92 -4.87 -12.69 -10.40
C ARG A 92 -4.66 -13.63 -9.22
N ASN A 93 -4.57 -14.93 -9.46
CA ASN A 93 -4.59 -15.97 -8.44
C ASN A 93 -3.19 -16.49 -8.10
N GLY A 94 -2.28 -16.54 -9.08
CA GLY A 94 -0.92 -17.01 -8.91
C GLY A 94 -0.79 -18.52 -8.64
N PRO A 95 0.41 -18.95 -8.28
CA PRO A 95 0.65 -20.31 -7.80
C PRO A 95 0.13 -20.48 -6.36
N PRO A 96 0.04 -21.73 -5.85
CA PRO A 96 -0.34 -21.99 -4.47
C PRO A 96 0.48 -21.12 -3.49
N PRO A 97 -0.17 -20.33 -2.61
CA PRO A 97 0.52 -19.38 -1.76
C PRO A 97 1.27 -20.08 -0.62
N ALA A 98 2.46 -19.58 -0.29
CA ALA A 98 3.20 -20.00 0.90
C ALA A 98 2.55 -19.48 2.18
N MET A 99 1.91 -18.32 2.11
CA MET A 99 1.10 -17.74 3.18
C MET A 99 0.14 -16.70 2.61
N THR A 100 -0.87 -16.36 3.42
CA THR A 100 -1.81 -15.27 3.13
C THR A 100 -1.63 -14.14 4.15
N VAL A 101 -1.55 -12.91 3.69
CA VAL A 101 -1.49 -11.70 4.54
C VAL A 101 -2.74 -10.87 4.29
N LYS A 102 -3.43 -10.48 5.37
CA LYS A 102 -4.53 -9.54 5.27
C LYS A 102 -3.95 -8.12 5.19
N VAL A 103 -4.39 -7.37 4.20
CA VAL A 103 -4.01 -5.96 3.96
C VAL A 103 -5.25 -5.11 4.15
N THR A 104 -5.20 -4.19 5.10
CA THR A 104 -6.31 -3.29 5.37
C THR A 104 -5.87 -1.86 5.11
N GLY A 105 -6.57 -1.18 4.19
CA GLY A 105 -6.41 0.25 3.96
C GLY A 105 -7.16 1.05 5.02
N VAL A 106 -6.52 2.10 5.51
CA VAL A 106 -7.10 3.15 6.34
C VAL A 106 -6.49 4.48 5.91
N GLN A 107 -7.19 5.59 6.10
CA GLN A 107 -6.65 6.92 5.81
C GLN A 107 -5.60 7.32 6.86
N PHE A 108 -4.28 7.38 6.59
CA PHE A 108 -3.64 7.18 5.27
C PHE A 108 -2.49 6.17 5.39
N ALA A 109 -2.79 4.94 5.74
CA ALA A 109 -1.83 3.89 6.02
C ALA A 109 -2.29 2.50 5.55
N TRP A 110 -1.35 1.58 5.45
CA TRP A 110 -1.61 0.17 5.20
C TRP A 110 -1.28 -0.65 6.44
N LEU A 111 -2.22 -1.48 6.86
CA LEU A 111 -2.07 -2.40 7.99
C LEU A 111 -1.95 -3.83 7.46
N TYR A 112 -0.88 -4.52 7.86
CA TYR A 112 -0.63 -5.91 7.47
C TYR A 112 -0.83 -6.84 8.66
N THR A 113 -1.76 -7.78 8.53
CA THR A 113 -2.04 -8.81 9.55
C THR A 113 -1.63 -10.17 8.98
N TYR A 114 -0.74 -10.84 9.70
CA TYR A 114 -0.16 -12.13 9.30
C TYR A 114 -1.04 -13.32 9.73
N PRO A 115 -0.73 -14.58 9.33
CA PRO A 115 -1.52 -15.75 9.71
C PRO A 115 -1.75 -15.88 11.23
N ASP A 116 -0.74 -15.58 12.06
CA ASP A 116 -1.00 -15.29 13.47
C ASP A 116 -1.52 -13.85 13.57
N SER A 117 -2.83 -13.70 13.81
CA SER A 117 -3.54 -12.41 13.82
C SER A 117 -3.00 -11.39 14.84
N ARG A 118 -2.18 -11.84 15.80
CA ARG A 118 -1.49 -10.98 16.75
C ARG A 118 -0.29 -10.26 16.11
N VAL A 119 0.28 -10.82 15.03
CA VAL A 119 1.40 -10.19 14.34
C VAL A 119 0.86 -9.19 13.33
N ARG A 120 1.11 -7.90 13.62
CA ARG A 120 0.72 -6.76 12.79
C ARG A 120 1.95 -5.92 12.44
N SER A 121 1.90 -5.23 11.32
CA SER A 121 2.98 -4.35 10.85
C SER A 121 2.42 -3.24 9.96
N ASP A 122 3.12 -2.12 9.87
CA ASP A 122 2.96 -1.03 8.91
C ASP A 122 3.78 -1.23 7.62
N THR A 123 4.64 -2.23 7.63
CA THR A 123 5.47 -2.64 6.51
C THR A 123 5.18 -4.10 6.18
N LEU A 124 4.92 -4.41 4.91
CA LEU A 124 4.73 -5.79 4.47
C LEU A 124 6.07 -6.50 4.41
N VAL A 125 6.35 -7.37 5.38
CA VAL A 125 7.58 -8.16 5.44
C VAL A 125 7.31 -9.55 4.86
N ILE A 126 8.09 -9.97 3.87
CA ILE A 126 7.88 -11.24 3.15
C ILE A 126 9.21 -12.00 2.95
N PRO A 127 9.17 -13.33 2.89
CA PRO A 127 10.31 -14.13 2.45
C PRO A 127 10.50 -14.05 0.93
N THR A 128 11.75 -13.99 0.46
CA THR A 128 12.05 -14.06 -0.98
C THR A 128 11.74 -15.43 -1.57
N GLY A 129 11.41 -15.45 -2.87
CA GLY A 129 11.16 -16.67 -3.65
C GLY A 129 9.89 -17.43 -3.23
N LYS A 130 9.00 -16.81 -2.45
CA LYS A 130 7.75 -17.42 -2.01
C LYS A 130 6.55 -16.59 -2.48
N PRO A 131 5.53 -17.20 -3.08
CA PRO A 131 4.29 -16.52 -3.44
C PRO A 131 3.49 -16.19 -2.19
N ILE A 132 3.11 -14.93 -2.07
CA ILE A 132 2.34 -14.39 -0.93
C ILE A 132 0.99 -13.94 -1.47
N GLN A 133 -0.07 -14.54 -0.96
CA GLN A 133 -1.43 -14.07 -1.25
C GLN A 133 -1.77 -12.88 -0.36
N LEU A 134 -2.38 -11.87 -0.95
CA LEU A 134 -2.91 -10.71 -0.25
C LEU A 134 -4.43 -10.77 -0.25
N GLN A 135 -5.02 -10.61 0.93
CA GLN A 135 -6.45 -10.38 1.11
C GLN A 135 -6.63 -8.90 1.45
N VAL A 136 -7.16 -8.13 0.51
CA VAL A 136 -7.15 -6.67 0.56
C VAL A 136 -8.56 -6.15 0.81
N THR A 137 -8.71 -5.30 1.82
CA THR A 137 -9.96 -4.64 2.19
C THR A 137 -9.69 -3.23 2.69
N SER A 138 -10.74 -2.46 2.93
CA SER A 138 -10.67 -1.14 3.57
C SER A 138 -11.59 -1.07 4.77
N ASN A 139 -11.22 -0.27 5.78
CA ASN A 139 -12.05 0.04 6.94
C ASN A 139 -12.80 1.37 6.82
N ASP A 140 -12.47 2.21 5.84
CA ASP A 140 -13.04 3.55 5.70
C ASP A 140 -13.47 3.86 4.26
N VAL A 141 -12.59 4.34 3.41
CA VAL A 141 -12.88 4.72 2.02
C VAL A 141 -12.21 3.76 1.03
N LEU A 142 -12.44 3.97 -0.25
CA LEU A 142 -11.78 3.24 -1.32
C LEU A 142 -10.28 3.59 -1.36
N HIS A 143 -9.44 2.58 -1.35
CA HIS A 143 -8.00 2.66 -1.61
C HIS A 143 -7.60 1.65 -2.69
N SER A 144 -6.36 1.71 -3.14
CA SER A 144 -5.80 0.71 -4.04
C SER A 144 -4.35 0.40 -3.68
N PHE A 145 -4.11 -0.83 -3.26
CA PHE A 145 -2.78 -1.33 -2.97
C PHE A 145 -2.02 -1.62 -4.27
N TRP A 146 -0.88 -0.98 -4.45
CA TRP A 146 -0.05 -1.22 -5.62
C TRP A 146 1.44 -1.20 -5.29
N ALA A 147 2.10 -2.33 -5.51
CA ALA A 147 3.55 -2.48 -5.45
C ALA A 147 4.08 -2.83 -6.85
N PRO A 148 4.30 -1.83 -7.73
CA PRO A 148 4.43 -2.02 -9.20
C PRO A 148 5.52 -3.00 -9.62
N ARG A 149 6.60 -3.11 -8.85
CA ARG A 149 7.70 -4.03 -9.14
C ARG A 149 7.43 -5.48 -8.74
N LEU A 150 6.41 -5.74 -7.92
CA LEU A 150 6.11 -7.07 -7.36
C LEU A 150 4.81 -7.66 -7.88
N GLY A 151 3.81 -6.84 -8.21
CA GLY A 151 2.51 -7.32 -8.67
C GLY A 151 1.60 -6.22 -9.17
N GLY A 152 0.39 -6.63 -9.55
CA GLY A 152 -0.66 -5.74 -10.03
C GLY A 152 -1.32 -4.94 -8.92
N GLN A 153 -2.16 -4.01 -9.33
CA GLN A 153 -3.01 -3.20 -8.48
C GLN A 153 -4.17 -4.02 -7.91
N ILE A 154 -4.48 -3.83 -6.62
CA ILE A 154 -5.58 -4.51 -5.93
C ILE A 154 -6.42 -3.46 -5.18
N TYR A 155 -7.69 -3.33 -5.53
CA TYR A 155 -8.60 -2.40 -4.85
C TYR A 155 -8.92 -2.85 -3.42
N ALA A 156 -8.84 -1.92 -2.47
CA ALA A 156 -9.27 -2.06 -1.10
C ALA A 156 -10.63 -1.37 -0.95
N ILE A 157 -11.71 -2.16 -0.97
CA ILE A 157 -13.08 -1.65 -0.99
C ILE A 157 -13.70 -1.92 0.38
N PRO A 158 -14.36 -0.92 1.02
CA PRO A 158 -15.09 -1.12 2.27
C PRO A 158 -16.14 -2.23 2.13
N GLY A 159 -16.16 -3.15 3.10
CA GLY A 159 -17.13 -4.25 3.11
C GLY A 159 -16.87 -5.38 2.10
N GLN A 160 -15.82 -5.28 1.28
CA GLN A 160 -15.42 -6.31 0.32
C GLN A 160 -14.02 -6.82 0.62
N GLN A 161 -13.75 -8.08 0.27
CA GLN A 161 -12.43 -8.67 0.35
C GLN A 161 -11.97 -9.06 -1.05
N ASN A 162 -11.03 -8.30 -1.58
CA ASN A 162 -10.35 -8.60 -2.83
C ASN A 162 -9.09 -9.42 -2.57
N HIS A 163 -8.56 -10.05 -3.60
CA HIS A 163 -7.32 -10.81 -3.50
C HIS A 163 -6.41 -10.57 -4.70
N GLY A 164 -5.15 -10.82 -4.47
CA GLY A 164 -4.09 -10.84 -5.45
C GLY A 164 -2.86 -11.47 -4.81
N TRP A 165 -1.75 -11.48 -5.53
CA TRP A 165 -0.53 -12.07 -5.02
C TRP A 165 0.70 -11.31 -5.48
N LEU A 166 1.78 -11.46 -4.72
CA LEU A 166 3.08 -10.94 -5.09
C LEU A 166 4.19 -11.88 -4.61
N GLN A 167 5.36 -11.73 -5.21
CA GLN A 167 6.59 -12.40 -4.82
C GLN A 167 7.75 -11.46 -5.09
N ALA A 168 8.73 -11.44 -4.22
CA ALA A 168 10.01 -10.77 -4.45
C ALA A 168 11.11 -11.83 -4.67
N ASP A 169 11.87 -11.71 -5.76
CA ASP A 169 12.93 -12.68 -6.08
C ASP A 169 14.22 -12.39 -5.32
N LYS A 170 14.45 -11.15 -4.88
CA LYS A 170 15.67 -10.71 -4.17
C LYS A 170 15.32 -9.99 -2.88
N PRO A 171 16.18 -10.10 -1.84
CA PRO A 171 16.03 -9.28 -0.64
C PRO A 171 16.15 -7.79 -0.95
N GLY A 172 15.40 -6.96 -0.22
CA GLY A 172 15.44 -5.51 -0.37
C GLY A 172 14.11 -4.84 -0.02
N PHE A 173 14.08 -3.53 -0.19
CA PHE A 173 12.86 -2.74 -0.04
C PHE A 173 12.25 -2.46 -1.42
N TYR A 174 10.95 -2.66 -1.50
CA TYR A 174 10.13 -2.36 -2.66
C TYR A 174 9.05 -1.40 -2.22
N TYR A 175 8.88 -0.35 -2.99
CA TYR A 175 7.95 0.71 -2.68
C TYR A 175 6.81 0.73 -3.69
N GLY A 176 5.71 1.24 -3.24
CA GLY A 176 4.51 1.47 -4.01
C GLY A 176 3.67 2.55 -3.36
N GLU A 177 2.45 2.67 -3.77
CA GLU A 177 1.57 3.75 -3.36
C GLU A 177 0.11 3.29 -3.33
N CYS A 178 -0.73 4.05 -2.65
CA CYS A 178 -2.15 4.01 -2.87
C CYS A 178 -2.43 4.61 -4.25
N ASN A 179 -3.08 3.85 -5.14
CA ASN A 179 -3.32 4.28 -6.53
C ASN A 179 -4.81 4.60 -6.78
N GLU A 180 -5.53 4.99 -5.72
CA GLU A 180 -6.92 5.45 -5.78
C GLU A 180 -7.10 6.63 -4.82
N LEU A 181 -7.67 7.74 -5.31
CA LEU A 181 -7.83 8.96 -4.52
C LEU A 181 -8.68 8.70 -3.28
N CYS A 182 -8.05 8.73 -2.11
CA CYS A 182 -8.67 8.38 -0.83
C CYS A 182 -8.79 9.56 0.16
N GLY A 183 -8.44 10.77 -0.24
CA GLY A 183 -8.53 11.98 0.59
C GLY A 183 -7.26 12.81 0.59
N VAL A 184 -7.18 13.79 1.50
CA VAL A 184 -6.10 14.80 1.54
C VAL A 184 -4.70 14.23 1.76
N GLY A 185 -4.59 13.06 2.40
CA GLY A 185 -3.31 12.37 2.65
C GLY A 185 -2.98 11.27 1.64
N HIS A 186 -3.73 11.17 0.54
CA HIS A 186 -3.51 10.16 -0.50
C HIS A 186 -2.05 10.10 -0.98
N PHE A 187 -1.41 11.24 -1.18
CA PHE A 187 -0.01 11.32 -1.63
C PHE A 187 1.01 10.74 -0.63
N ALA A 188 0.64 10.65 0.65
CA ALA A 188 1.49 10.15 1.73
C ALA A 188 1.28 8.66 2.02
N MET A 189 0.20 8.05 1.50
CA MET A 189 -0.18 6.66 1.75
C MET A 189 0.66 5.70 0.91
N GLN A 190 1.90 5.48 1.35
CA GLN A 190 2.88 4.66 0.65
C GLN A 190 2.75 3.18 1.01
N VAL A 191 2.96 2.30 0.03
CA VAL A 191 3.18 0.87 0.24
C VAL A 191 4.67 0.62 0.46
N LYS A 192 5.02 -0.08 1.54
CA LYS A 192 6.39 -0.52 1.83
C LYS A 192 6.40 -2.03 1.95
N VAL A 193 7.22 -2.69 1.11
CA VAL A 193 7.43 -4.14 1.17
C VAL A 193 8.90 -4.39 1.45
N GLN A 194 9.20 -5.11 2.53
CA GLN A 194 10.53 -5.57 2.87
C GLN A 194 10.63 -7.06 2.58
N ALA A 195 11.38 -7.43 1.55
CA ALA A 195 11.70 -8.81 1.25
C ALA A 195 12.97 -9.22 1.99
N MET A 196 12.93 -10.32 2.69
CA MET A 196 14.05 -10.90 3.44
C MET A 196 14.39 -12.30 2.94
N THR A 197 15.59 -12.78 3.19
CA THR A 197 15.88 -14.21 2.99
C THR A 197 14.92 -15.05 3.85
N PRO A 198 14.58 -16.28 3.44
CA PRO A 198 13.68 -17.14 4.23
C PRO A 198 14.10 -17.29 5.69
N THR A 199 15.39 -17.45 5.96
CA THR A 199 15.93 -17.57 7.33
C THR A 199 15.72 -16.28 8.14
N ALA A 200 16.02 -15.11 7.56
CA ALA A 200 15.82 -13.82 8.22
C ALA A 200 14.34 -13.54 8.49
N TYR A 201 13.45 -13.90 7.53
CA TYR A 201 12.01 -13.80 7.71
C TYR A 201 11.51 -14.67 8.88
N GLN A 202 11.95 -15.92 8.96
CA GLN A 202 11.57 -16.83 10.05
C GLN A 202 11.97 -16.25 11.41
N ALA A 203 13.19 -15.72 11.54
CA ALA A 203 13.68 -15.09 12.77
C ALA A 203 12.82 -13.86 13.14
N TRP A 204 12.56 -12.99 12.17
CA TRP A 204 11.70 -11.82 12.33
C TRP A 204 10.28 -12.21 12.78
N TYR A 205 9.67 -13.20 12.10
CA TYR A 205 8.31 -13.63 12.41
C TYR A 205 8.20 -14.25 13.80
N ALA A 206 9.14 -15.12 14.16
CA ALA A 206 9.20 -15.74 15.50
C ALA A 206 9.35 -14.67 16.61
N GLN A 207 10.18 -13.65 16.37
CA GLN A 207 10.33 -12.54 17.30
C GLN A 207 9.00 -11.76 17.46
N ARG A 208 8.31 -11.47 16.35
CA ARG A 208 7.02 -10.76 16.38
C ARG A 208 5.94 -11.59 17.11
N VAL A 209 5.84 -12.87 16.84
CA VAL A 209 4.92 -13.77 17.56
C VAL A 209 5.22 -13.75 19.07
N LYS A 210 6.48 -13.83 19.46
CA LYS A 210 6.89 -13.77 20.88
C LYS A 210 6.48 -12.43 21.53
N GLN A 211 6.74 -11.31 20.86
CA GLN A 211 6.33 -9.98 21.31
C GLN A 211 4.80 -9.87 21.48
N ALA A 212 4.05 -10.36 20.51
CA ALA A 212 2.59 -10.32 20.50
C ALA A 212 1.95 -11.24 21.55
N SER A 213 2.66 -12.28 22.01
CA SER A 213 2.19 -13.22 23.06
C SER A 213 2.43 -12.73 24.49
N GLY A 214 2.85 -11.49 24.68
CA GLY A 214 3.13 -10.94 26.02
C GLY A 214 4.42 -11.49 26.69
N GLY A 215 5.18 -12.32 25.97
CA GLY A 215 6.46 -12.89 26.42
C GLY A 215 7.70 -12.15 25.90
N GLY A 216 7.51 -10.97 25.35
CA GLY A 216 8.61 -10.15 24.87
C GLY A 216 9.31 -9.43 26.01
N THR A 217 10.54 -9.82 26.33
CA THR A 217 11.46 -8.93 27.01
C THR A 217 11.54 -7.63 26.19
N PRO A 218 11.43 -6.45 26.81
CA PRO A 218 11.71 -5.19 26.13
C PRO A 218 13.07 -5.27 25.41
N PRO A 219 13.27 -4.55 24.31
CA PRO A 219 14.60 -4.52 23.67
C PRO A 219 15.67 -4.21 24.71
N PRO A 220 16.91 -4.79 24.61
CA PRO A 220 17.96 -4.63 25.60
C PRO A 220 18.25 -3.14 25.81
N GLY A 221 17.94 -2.65 26.99
CA GLY A 221 17.96 -1.23 27.38
C GLY A 221 16.76 -0.80 28.21
N GLY A 222 15.74 -1.65 28.36
CA GLY A 222 14.53 -1.36 29.13
C GLY A 222 14.70 -1.61 30.64
N GLY A 223 14.71 -0.53 31.42
CA GLY A 223 14.36 -0.56 32.83
C GLY A 223 12.91 -1.06 33.05
N PRO A 224 12.42 -1.14 34.31
CA PRO A 224 11.06 -1.58 34.60
C PRO A 224 10.03 -0.77 33.81
N ALA A 225 8.91 -1.41 33.46
CA ALA A 225 7.84 -0.77 32.68
C ALA A 225 7.42 0.55 33.36
N THR A 226 7.48 1.66 32.61
CA THR A 226 7.23 3.01 33.11
C THR A 226 5.76 3.40 33.08
N ALA A 227 4.93 2.58 32.43
CA ALA A 227 3.46 2.70 32.43
C ALA A 227 2.79 1.33 32.25
N THR A 228 1.56 1.21 32.72
CA THR A 228 0.76 -0.02 32.65
C THR A 228 -0.56 0.28 31.94
N LYS A 229 -0.97 -0.58 31.00
CA LYS A 229 -2.29 -0.49 30.36
C LYS A 229 -3.35 -0.80 31.40
N VAL A 230 -4.34 0.08 31.53
CA VAL A 230 -5.51 -0.08 32.39
C VAL A 230 -6.78 0.04 31.54
N SER A 231 -7.93 -0.32 32.07
CA SER A 231 -9.22 -0.14 31.40
C SER A 231 -10.33 0.08 32.44
N GLY A 232 -11.25 1.00 32.12
CA GLY A 232 -12.38 1.32 32.98
C GLY A 232 -12.00 2.10 34.24
N VAL A 233 -10.83 2.67 34.33
CA VAL A 233 -10.38 3.52 35.42
C VAL A 233 -10.67 4.98 35.07
N ALA A 234 -11.12 5.77 36.06
CA ALA A 234 -11.34 7.20 35.82
C ALA A 234 -10.05 7.90 35.37
N ALA A 235 -10.09 8.51 34.20
CA ALA A 235 -8.95 9.21 33.64
C ALA A 235 -8.70 10.54 34.38
N THR A 236 -7.46 10.80 34.78
CA THR A 236 -7.02 12.09 35.29
C THR A 236 -6.93 13.13 34.16
N LYS A 237 -6.50 12.68 33.00
CA LYS A 237 -6.39 13.50 31.78
C LYS A 237 -6.88 12.73 30.56
N THR A 238 -7.50 13.48 29.63
CA THR A 238 -7.96 12.92 28.35
C THR A 238 -7.30 13.68 27.19
N VAL A 239 -6.76 12.93 26.26
CA VAL A 239 -6.19 13.42 25.00
C VAL A 239 -7.10 12.96 23.87
N GLY A 240 -7.64 13.90 23.11
CA GLY A 240 -8.43 13.60 21.90
C GLY A 240 -7.53 13.29 20.69
N GLU A 241 -7.93 12.35 19.88
CA GLU A 241 -7.38 12.11 18.54
C GLU A 241 -8.40 12.66 17.53
N THR A 242 -8.00 13.61 16.71
CA THR A 242 -8.91 14.39 15.87
C THR A 242 -8.71 14.12 14.38
N ASP A 243 -9.74 14.36 13.57
CA ASP A 243 -9.66 14.22 12.10
C ASP A 243 -8.76 15.27 11.43
N ASP A 244 -8.27 16.30 12.17
CA ASP A 244 -7.17 17.17 11.68
C ASP A 244 -5.79 16.52 11.87
N PHE A 245 -5.74 15.25 12.25
CA PHE A 245 -4.51 14.47 12.49
C PHE A 245 -3.64 15.09 13.59
N LYS A 246 -4.26 15.42 14.72
CA LYS A 246 -3.58 15.96 15.91
C LYS A 246 -4.03 15.26 17.19
N PHE A 247 -3.14 15.24 18.15
CA PHE A 247 -3.51 14.98 19.54
C PHE A 247 -3.92 16.30 20.22
N ALA A 248 -5.02 16.30 20.93
CA ALA A 248 -5.56 17.48 21.61
C ALA A 248 -5.85 17.20 23.09
N PRO A 249 -5.08 17.79 24.02
CA PRO A 249 -3.94 18.68 23.81
C PRO A 249 -2.70 17.93 23.27
N THR A 250 -1.82 18.62 22.56
CA THR A 250 -0.55 18.04 22.04
C THR A 250 0.44 17.75 23.18
N THR A 251 0.37 18.53 24.26
CA THR A 251 1.22 18.34 25.46
C THR A 251 0.36 18.41 26.71
N ASP A 252 0.62 17.53 27.66
CA ASP A 252 -0.02 17.57 28.98
C ASP A 252 0.93 17.10 30.08
N SER A 253 0.58 17.38 31.34
CA SER A 253 1.33 17.00 32.51
C SER A 253 0.44 16.28 33.50
N VAL A 254 0.98 15.21 34.10
CA VAL A 254 0.33 14.37 35.11
C VAL A 254 1.30 14.00 36.21
N LYS A 255 0.81 13.46 37.33
CA LYS A 255 1.64 12.93 38.42
C LYS A 255 1.81 11.42 38.30
N ILE A 256 2.80 10.90 39.01
CA ILE A 256 2.94 9.43 39.17
C ILE A 256 1.64 8.86 39.74
N GLY A 257 1.14 7.81 39.11
CA GLY A 257 -0.11 7.15 39.50
C GLY A 257 -1.35 7.64 38.78
N ASP A 258 -1.26 8.76 38.07
CA ASP A 258 -2.35 9.27 37.26
C ASP A 258 -2.62 8.40 36.02
N VAL A 259 -3.86 8.45 35.55
CA VAL A 259 -4.30 7.75 34.34
C VAL A 259 -4.52 8.76 33.21
N VAL A 260 -3.82 8.55 32.10
CA VAL A 260 -4.07 9.28 30.85
C VAL A 260 -4.88 8.40 29.92
N GLN A 261 -5.96 8.96 29.38
CA GLN A 261 -6.83 8.31 28.41
C GLN A 261 -6.70 9.00 27.06
N TRP A 262 -6.41 8.27 26.02
CA TRP A 262 -6.56 8.72 24.63
C TRP A 262 -7.92 8.26 24.11
N VAL A 263 -8.61 9.15 23.39
CA VAL A 263 -9.93 8.87 22.81
C VAL A 263 -9.93 9.31 21.37
N ASN A 264 -10.21 8.40 20.45
CA ASN A 264 -10.46 8.79 19.07
C ASN A 264 -11.81 9.51 18.97
N GLN A 265 -11.77 10.83 18.79
CA GLN A 265 -12.92 11.71 18.65
C GLN A 265 -13.37 11.93 17.21
N GLY A 266 -12.57 11.41 16.25
CA GLY A 266 -12.81 11.50 14.82
C GLY A 266 -13.37 10.24 14.22
N SER A 267 -13.42 10.21 12.90
CA SER A 267 -13.80 9.06 12.07
C SER A 267 -12.59 8.32 11.51
N SER A 268 -11.45 8.99 11.41
CA SER A 268 -10.19 8.41 10.95
C SER A 268 -9.60 7.46 11.98
N ALA A 269 -8.94 6.39 11.52
CA ALA A 269 -8.26 5.47 12.42
C ALA A 269 -6.95 6.06 12.94
N HIS A 270 -6.71 5.96 14.26
CA HIS A 270 -5.51 6.46 14.92
C HIS A 270 -4.80 5.36 15.72
N ASN A 271 -3.62 5.67 16.24
CA ASN A 271 -2.96 4.90 17.28
C ASN A 271 -2.04 5.80 18.13
N VAL A 272 -1.71 5.29 19.30
CA VAL A 272 -0.75 5.92 20.25
C VAL A 272 0.47 5.02 20.35
N THR A 273 1.58 5.43 19.76
CA THR A 273 2.81 4.63 19.72
C THR A 273 3.96 5.37 20.39
N PHE A 274 4.53 4.73 21.42
CA PHE A 274 5.71 5.23 22.14
C PHE A 274 6.98 4.58 21.60
N SER A 275 8.02 5.40 21.37
CA SER A 275 9.27 4.94 20.74
C SER A 275 10.22 4.19 21.68
N ASN A 276 10.05 4.32 23.00
CA ASN A 276 11.04 3.82 23.98
C ASN A 276 10.85 2.34 24.40
N GLY A 277 9.81 1.66 23.91
CA GLY A 277 9.53 0.25 24.21
C GLY A 277 9.21 -0.08 25.69
N GLN A 278 9.28 0.91 26.59
CA GLN A 278 8.99 0.77 28.02
C GLN A 278 7.53 1.13 28.36
N VAL A 279 6.88 1.84 27.45
CA VAL A 279 5.49 2.24 27.52
C VAL A 279 4.67 1.43 26.52
N PRO A 280 3.57 0.78 26.94
CA PRO A 280 2.69 0.09 26.01
C PRO A 280 2.12 1.05 24.96
N SER A 281 2.01 0.59 23.73
CA SER A 281 1.32 1.30 22.65
C SER A 281 -0.10 0.78 22.46
N SER A 282 -0.97 1.58 21.85
CA SER A 282 -2.32 1.13 21.51
C SER A 282 -2.31 0.21 20.30
N ASP A 283 -3.39 -0.55 20.14
CA ASP A 283 -3.82 -1.08 18.83
C ASP A 283 -4.37 0.05 17.97
N THR A 284 -4.87 -0.29 16.77
CA THR A 284 -5.67 0.65 15.97
C THR A 284 -6.92 1.07 16.73
N MET A 285 -7.14 2.37 16.82
CA MET A 285 -8.28 2.99 17.49
C MET A 285 -9.21 3.58 16.43
N ASN A 286 -10.41 3.04 16.29
CA ASN A 286 -11.48 3.58 15.46
C ASN A 286 -12.26 4.65 16.23
N GLY A 287 -13.16 5.37 15.57
CA GLY A 287 -13.95 6.42 16.21
C GLY A 287 -14.67 5.93 17.47
N GLY A 288 -14.42 6.61 18.59
CA GLY A 288 -14.93 6.29 19.91
C GLY A 288 -14.08 5.31 20.75
N ASP A 289 -13.06 4.67 20.16
CA ASP A 289 -12.17 3.77 20.90
C ASP A 289 -11.31 4.55 21.90
N LYS A 290 -10.92 3.85 22.98
CA LYS A 290 -10.17 4.42 24.10
C LYS A 290 -8.92 3.58 24.39
N PHE A 291 -7.85 4.27 24.76
CA PHE A 291 -6.61 3.67 25.23
C PHE A 291 -6.17 4.35 26.52
N GLU A 292 -5.88 3.60 27.57
CA GLU A 292 -5.63 4.12 28.91
C GLU A 292 -4.31 3.60 29.46
N LEU A 293 -3.47 4.51 29.98
CA LEU A 293 -2.22 4.18 30.64
C LEU A 293 -2.12 4.83 32.02
N LYS A 294 -1.70 4.04 33.02
CA LYS A 294 -1.29 4.51 34.34
C LYS A 294 0.23 4.60 34.37
N PHE A 295 0.78 5.81 34.57
CA PHE A 295 2.21 6.04 34.63
C PHE A 295 2.76 5.78 36.03
N SER A 296 3.91 5.06 36.11
CA SER A 296 4.53 4.66 37.36
C SER A 296 5.89 5.33 37.63
N GLN A 297 6.44 6.05 36.66
CA GLN A 297 7.72 6.73 36.80
C GLN A 297 7.67 8.16 36.21
N PRO A 298 8.43 9.12 36.82
CA PRO A 298 8.53 10.47 36.28
C PRO A 298 9.35 10.47 34.99
N GLY A 299 9.05 11.38 34.07
CA GLY A 299 9.75 11.50 32.79
C GLY A 299 8.93 12.18 31.73
N THR A 300 9.54 12.41 30.57
CA THR A 300 8.87 12.94 29.39
C THR A 300 8.69 11.84 28.37
N TYR A 301 7.44 11.59 28.00
CA TYR A 301 7.01 10.50 27.15
C TYR A 301 6.47 11.06 25.83
N HIS A 302 7.24 10.88 24.75
CA HIS A 302 6.83 11.26 23.40
C HIS A 302 6.11 10.09 22.72
N TYR A 303 5.03 10.42 22.04
CA TYR A 303 4.25 9.44 21.28
C TYR A 303 3.79 10.03 19.95
N VAL A 304 3.50 9.15 18.99
CA VAL A 304 3.08 9.52 17.64
C VAL A 304 1.91 8.62 17.20
N CYS A 305 1.10 9.11 16.27
CA CYS A 305 0.25 8.27 15.46
C CYS A 305 1.05 7.78 14.26
N THR A 306 1.28 6.46 14.14
CA THR A 306 2.08 5.92 13.04
C THR A 306 1.38 6.02 11.68
N PHE A 307 0.05 6.17 11.68
CA PHE A 307 -0.73 6.34 10.44
C PHE A 307 -0.60 7.75 9.87
N HIS A 308 -0.35 8.75 10.75
CA HIS A 308 -0.37 10.16 10.39
C HIS A 308 0.98 10.87 10.61
N THR A 309 2.09 10.13 10.49
CA THR A 309 3.45 10.69 10.61
C THR A 309 3.74 11.77 9.56
N ALA A 310 3.15 11.64 8.36
CA ALA A 310 3.27 12.65 7.30
C ALA A 310 2.62 14.00 7.67
N PHE A 311 1.67 14.00 8.63
CA PHE A 311 1.01 15.17 9.18
C PHE A 311 1.62 15.64 10.51
N ASN A 312 2.72 15.00 10.92
CA ASN A 312 3.39 15.28 12.20
C ASN A 312 2.45 15.12 13.42
N MET A 313 1.55 14.11 13.37
CA MET A 313 0.67 13.81 14.50
C MET A 313 1.49 13.20 15.64
N ALA A 314 1.90 14.04 16.56
CA ALA A 314 2.73 13.71 17.71
C ALA A 314 2.24 14.39 18.97
N GLY A 315 2.53 13.81 20.12
CA GLY A 315 2.20 14.38 21.42
C GLY A 315 3.24 14.04 22.48
N THR A 316 3.08 14.68 23.65
CA THR A 316 4.00 14.51 24.78
C THR A 316 3.23 14.52 26.09
N ILE A 317 3.50 13.52 26.95
CA ILE A 317 3.05 13.51 28.36
C ILE A 317 4.29 13.70 29.25
N THR A 318 4.23 14.70 30.15
CA THR A 318 5.23 14.89 31.19
C THR A 318 4.68 14.38 32.51
N VAL A 319 5.36 13.40 33.08
CA VAL A 319 5.01 12.80 34.40
C VAL A 319 5.91 13.40 35.46
N THR A 320 5.30 14.04 36.46
CA THR A 320 6.01 14.59 37.62
C THR A 320 5.84 13.68 38.84
N PRO A 321 6.73 13.81 39.84
CA PRO A 321 6.61 13.08 41.11
C PRO A 321 5.30 13.34 41.84
#